data_dce7e0bb88e6ff29761d1d586e20918c
#
_entry.id   dce7e0bb88e6ff29761d1d586e20918c
#
_cell.length_a   1.000
_cell.length_b   1.000
_cell.length_c   1.000
_cell.angle_alpha   90.00
_cell.angle_beta   90.00
_cell.angle_gamma   90.00
#
_symmetry.space_group_name_H-M   'P 1'
#
loop_
_entity.id
_entity.type
_entity.pdbx_description
1 polymer ?
#
loop_
_entity_poly.entity_id
_entity_poly.type
_entity_poly.pdbx_seq_one_letter_code
_entity_poly.pdbx_strand_id
1 'polypeptide(L)'
;IIFAEQNPSNNKTKNLNAKTSAIYGFSMFSSDKCFLLNKENKIDYAELNKFLEKHHKKKFLIFGFTSSIYQNLIVNLDKKKLKFNLSNAQLIHGGGWKKLTNLSISNSKFKSELNQRLDIQSVINYYGVVEQTGSIFFENEKCGYFHTSLFSDVIIRNRELNVEKNGTEGLVQLVSLLPTS
;
A
#
# COMPACT_ATOMS: atom_id res chain seq x y z
N ILE A 1 -6.79 1.70 11.16
CA ILE A 1 -6.37 1.50 9.75
C ILE A 1 -7.58 1.20 8.90
N ILE A 2 -7.67 1.81 7.71
CA ILE A 2 -8.60 1.41 6.64
C ILE A 2 -7.84 0.52 5.66
N PHE A 3 -8.33 -0.69 5.42
CA PHE A 3 -7.84 -1.57 4.36
C PHE A 3 -8.72 -1.43 3.12
N ALA A 4 -8.14 -1.09 1.96
CA ALA A 4 -8.86 -0.97 0.69
C ALA A 4 -9.23 -2.34 0.09
N GLU A 5 -9.56 -3.31 0.94
CA GLU A 5 -9.72 -4.73 0.66
C GLU A 5 -10.86 -5.33 1.49
N GLN A 6 -11.20 -6.58 1.21
CA GLN A 6 -12.04 -7.38 2.09
C GLN A 6 -11.28 -7.83 3.35
N ASN A 7 -12.03 -8.09 4.42
CA ASN A 7 -11.48 -8.78 5.58
C ASN A 7 -11.06 -10.20 5.19
N PRO A 8 -9.77 -10.57 5.35
CA PRO A 8 -9.29 -11.91 5.01
C PRO A 8 -9.99 -13.03 5.77
N SER A 9 -10.48 -12.76 6.98
CA SER A 9 -11.20 -13.72 7.79
C SER A 9 -12.56 -14.14 7.20
N ASN A 10 -13.07 -13.41 6.21
CA ASN A 10 -14.30 -13.76 5.50
C ASN A 10 -14.11 -14.91 4.49
N ASN A 11 -12.88 -15.23 4.11
CA ASN A 11 -12.59 -16.31 3.19
C ASN A 11 -12.50 -17.64 3.95
N LYS A 12 -13.33 -18.61 3.57
CA LYS A 12 -13.35 -19.96 4.17
C LYS A 12 -12.04 -20.75 3.99
N THR A 13 -11.25 -20.42 2.97
CA THR A 13 -9.92 -20.99 2.75
C THR A 13 -8.86 -20.10 3.38
N LYS A 14 -8.20 -20.59 4.42
CA LYS A 14 -7.05 -19.94 5.09
C LYS A 14 -5.80 -19.93 4.20
N ASN A 15 -5.93 -19.63 2.92
CA ASN A 15 -4.77 -19.56 2.03
C ASN A 15 -4.01 -18.26 2.33
N LEU A 16 -2.91 -18.40 3.05
CA LEU A 16 -1.93 -17.33 3.20
C LEU A 16 -1.31 -17.08 1.82
N ASN A 17 -1.54 -15.90 1.29
CA ASN A 17 -0.88 -15.39 0.10
C ASN A 17 -0.27 -14.02 0.45
N ALA A 18 0.59 -13.49 -0.42
CA ALA A 18 1.27 -12.21 -0.21
C ALA A 18 0.31 -11.08 0.21
N LYS A 19 -0.88 -11.02 -0.41
CA LYS A 19 -1.91 -10.03 -0.09
C LYS A 19 -2.43 -10.17 1.34
N THR A 20 -2.82 -11.38 1.71
CA THR A 20 -3.34 -11.69 3.04
C THR A 20 -2.29 -11.47 4.12
N SER A 21 -1.05 -11.89 3.86
CA SER A 21 0.07 -11.71 4.78
C SER A 21 0.37 -10.22 5.02
N ALA A 22 0.37 -9.40 3.97
CA ALA A 22 0.55 -7.95 4.11
C ALA A 22 -0.58 -7.30 4.94
N ILE A 23 -1.85 -7.67 4.69
CA ILE A 23 -2.99 -7.16 5.48
C ILE A 23 -2.83 -7.55 6.96
N TYR A 24 -2.48 -8.80 7.27
CA TYR A 24 -2.25 -9.22 8.65
C TYR A 24 -1.07 -8.48 9.28
N GLY A 25 0.06 -8.33 8.57
CA GLY A 25 1.21 -7.57 9.04
C GLY A 25 0.83 -6.13 9.42
N PHE A 26 0.22 -5.39 8.50
CA PHE A 26 -0.23 -4.01 8.79
C PHE A 26 -1.32 -3.95 9.86
N SER A 27 -2.14 -4.99 9.99
CA SER A 27 -3.20 -5.03 11.00
C SER A 27 -2.68 -5.12 12.44
N MET A 28 -1.43 -5.53 12.62
CA MET A 28 -0.79 -5.57 13.95
C MET A 28 -0.51 -4.19 14.53
N PHE A 29 -0.42 -3.16 13.68
CA PHE A 29 -0.16 -1.78 14.09
C PHE A 29 -1.42 -1.01 14.50
N SER A 30 -2.59 -1.64 14.52
CA SER A 30 -3.83 -0.94 14.87
C SER A 30 -4.80 -1.84 15.62
N SER A 31 -5.35 -1.29 16.71
CA SER A 31 -6.47 -1.89 17.44
C SER A 31 -7.81 -1.72 16.70
N ASP A 32 -7.94 -0.69 15.86
CA ASP A 32 -9.17 -0.38 15.15
C ASP A 32 -9.00 -0.50 13.64
N LYS A 33 -9.82 -1.30 12.99
CA LYS A 33 -9.69 -1.71 11.60
C LYS A 33 -11.01 -1.54 10.88
N CYS A 34 -10.96 -0.95 9.68
CA CYS A 34 -12.07 -0.87 8.75
C CYS A 34 -11.66 -1.57 7.46
N PHE A 35 -12.49 -2.48 6.98
CA PHE A 35 -12.31 -3.09 5.66
C PHE A 35 -13.28 -2.45 4.69
N LEU A 36 -12.73 -1.82 3.65
CA LEU A 36 -13.52 -1.03 2.69
C LEU A 36 -14.53 -1.87 1.93
N LEU A 37 -14.26 -3.15 1.72
CA LEU A 37 -15.11 -4.03 0.93
C LEU A 37 -15.86 -5.04 1.81
N ASN A 38 -17.16 -5.16 1.57
CA ASN A 38 -18.00 -6.19 2.16
C ASN A 38 -17.77 -7.57 1.49
N LYS A 39 -18.53 -8.59 1.91
CA LYS A 39 -18.40 -9.97 1.37
C LYS A 39 -18.71 -10.09 -0.13
N GLU A 40 -19.49 -9.17 -0.68
CA GLU A 40 -19.85 -9.10 -2.09
C GLU A 40 -18.87 -8.27 -2.94
N ASN A 41 -17.70 -7.89 -2.41
CA ASN A 41 -16.72 -6.99 -3.04
C ASN A 41 -17.28 -5.58 -3.37
N LYS A 42 -18.27 -5.13 -2.63
CA LYS A 42 -18.81 -3.77 -2.75
C LYS A 42 -18.33 -2.92 -1.59
N ILE A 43 -18.22 -1.60 -1.84
CA ILE A 43 -17.82 -0.66 -0.79
C ILE A 43 -18.86 -0.66 0.33
N ASP A 44 -18.41 -0.88 1.55
CA ASP A 44 -19.22 -0.78 2.76
C ASP A 44 -19.19 0.66 3.29
N TYR A 45 -20.09 1.48 2.76
CA TYR A 45 -20.19 2.88 3.16
C TYR A 45 -20.61 3.08 4.61
N ALA A 46 -21.35 2.14 5.19
CA ALA A 46 -21.79 2.23 6.58
C ALA A 46 -20.61 2.05 7.53
N GLU A 47 -19.80 1.01 7.30
CA GLU A 47 -18.59 0.75 8.09
C GLU A 47 -17.53 1.84 7.89
N LEU A 48 -17.36 2.33 6.65
CA LEU A 48 -16.44 3.42 6.35
C LEU A 48 -16.85 4.71 7.07
N ASN A 49 -18.11 5.13 6.98
CA ASN A 49 -18.59 6.34 7.65
C ASN A 49 -18.45 6.23 9.18
N LYS A 50 -18.80 5.09 9.76
CA LYS A 50 -18.63 4.83 11.20
C LYS A 50 -17.16 4.99 11.64
N PHE A 51 -16.22 4.43 10.85
CA PHE A 51 -14.80 4.59 11.12
C PHE A 51 -14.37 6.06 11.03
N LEU A 52 -14.77 6.78 9.98
CA LEU A 52 -14.43 8.18 9.76
C LEU A 52 -15.02 9.09 10.86
N GLU A 53 -16.25 8.85 11.29
CA GLU A 53 -16.86 9.57 12.42
C GLU A 53 -16.07 9.39 13.71
N LYS A 54 -15.69 8.15 14.02
CA LYS A 54 -14.91 7.81 15.21
C LYS A 54 -13.52 8.46 15.21
N HIS A 55 -12.92 8.64 14.03
CA HIS A 55 -11.54 9.09 13.86
C HIS A 55 -11.40 10.46 13.19
N HIS A 56 -12.48 11.25 13.11
CA HIS A 56 -12.52 12.52 12.35
C HIS A 56 -11.45 13.56 12.74
N LYS A 57 -10.94 13.51 13.98
CA LYS A 57 -9.89 14.41 14.49
C LYS A 57 -8.51 13.74 14.59
N LYS A 58 -8.36 12.50 14.14
CA LYS A 58 -7.12 11.74 14.28
C LYS A 58 -6.53 11.45 12.92
N LYS A 59 -5.20 11.38 12.87
CA LYS A 59 -4.51 10.79 11.73
C LYS A 59 -4.78 9.29 11.71
N PHE A 60 -4.98 8.73 10.53
CA PHE A 60 -5.18 7.30 10.34
C PHE A 60 -4.49 6.82 9.04
N LEU A 61 -4.24 5.55 8.98
CA LEU A 61 -3.60 4.91 7.84
C LEU A 61 -4.64 4.30 6.92
N ILE A 62 -4.46 4.49 5.60
CA ILE A 62 -5.11 3.68 4.56
C ILE A 62 -4.05 2.76 3.98
N PHE A 63 -4.32 1.47 3.92
CA PHE A 63 -3.43 0.49 3.34
C PHE A 63 -4.13 -0.31 2.25
N GLY A 64 -3.40 -0.58 1.15
CA GLY A 64 -3.89 -1.46 0.10
C GLY A 64 -2.91 -1.64 -1.04
N PHE A 65 -3.29 -2.49 -2.00
CA PHE A 65 -2.51 -2.69 -3.21
C PHE A 65 -2.86 -1.64 -4.25
N THR A 66 -1.87 -1.19 -5.04
CA THR A 66 -2.02 -0.10 -6.01
C THR A 66 -3.28 -0.26 -6.87
N SER A 67 -3.49 -1.44 -7.46
CA SER A 67 -4.67 -1.72 -8.28
C SER A 67 -5.98 -1.68 -7.49
N SER A 68 -5.98 -2.15 -6.24
CA SER A 68 -7.18 -2.12 -5.38
C SER A 68 -7.49 -0.72 -4.90
N ILE A 69 -6.48 0.07 -4.51
CA ILE A 69 -6.66 1.48 -4.17
C ILE A 69 -7.26 2.25 -5.35
N TYR A 70 -6.68 2.09 -6.55
CA TYR A 70 -7.21 2.74 -7.74
C TYR A 70 -8.68 2.38 -7.99
N GLN A 71 -8.98 1.08 -8.03
CA GLN A 71 -10.32 0.61 -8.31
C GLN A 71 -11.33 1.04 -7.24
N ASN A 72 -10.98 0.95 -5.98
CA ASN A 72 -11.94 1.14 -4.88
C ASN A 72 -12.01 2.58 -4.39
N LEU A 73 -10.91 3.33 -4.36
CA LEU A 73 -10.91 4.71 -3.88
C LEU A 73 -11.03 5.74 -5.00
N ILE A 74 -10.54 5.45 -6.21
CA ILE A 74 -10.60 6.43 -7.31
C ILE A 74 -11.81 6.16 -8.21
N VAL A 75 -12.03 4.90 -8.62
CA VAL A 75 -13.09 4.56 -9.58
C VAL A 75 -14.44 4.33 -8.90
N ASN A 76 -14.48 3.47 -7.89
CA ASN A 76 -15.74 2.97 -7.32
C ASN A 76 -16.28 3.80 -6.15
N LEU A 77 -15.44 4.59 -5.48
CA LEU A 77 -15.88 5.34 -4.31
C LEU A 77 -16.79 6.51 -4.72
N ASP A 78 -18.03 6.48 -4.27
CA ASP A 78 -18.98 7.59 -4.47
C ASP A 78 -18.80 8.63 -3.34
N LYS A 79 -18.18 9.77 -3.68
CA LYS A 79 -17.97 10.88 -2.75
C LYS A 79 -19.25 11.42 -2.12
N LYS A 80 -20.41 11.32 -2.81
CA LYS A 80 -21.68 11.78 -2.26
C LYS A 80 -22.15 10.98 -1.07
N LYS A 81 -21.64 9.77 -0.92
CA LYS A 81 -21.91 8.89 0.24
C LYS A 81 -20.91 9.08 1.38
N LEU A 82 -19.83 9.83 1.18
CA LEU A 82 -18.87 10.18 2.24
C LEU A 82 -19.28 11.50 2.88
N LYS A 83 -19.40 11.51 4.20
CA LYS A 83 -19.67 12.71 5.01
C LYS A 83 -18.40 13.48 5.36
N PHE A 84 -17.25 12.80 5.34
CA PHE A 84 -15.95 13.34 5.75
C PHE A 84 -14.94 13.21 4.61
N ASN A 85 -14.00 14.15 4.55
CA ASN A 85 -12.86 14.03 3.66
C ASN A 85 -11.79 13.10 4.26
N LEU A 86 -10.79 12.74 3.48
CA LEU A 86 -9.69 11.87 3.89
C LEU A 86 -8.37 12.65 4.11
N SER A 87 -8.43 13.95 4.36
CA SER A 87 -7.24 14.81 4.54
C SER A 87 -6.34 14.40 5.71
N ASN A 88 -6.91 13.73 6.72
CA ASN A 88 -6.16 13.18 7.86
C ASN A 88 -5.54 11.81 7.57
N ALA A 89 -5.78 11.25 6.39
CA ALA A 89 -5.24 9.95 6.01
C ALA A 89 -3.80 10.06 5.50
N GLN A 90 -2.97 9.10 5.91
CA GLN A 90 -1.76 8.73 5.21
C GLN A 90 -2.03 7.43 4.46
N LEU A 91 -1.75 7.40 3.17
CA LEU A 91 -1.98 6.21 2.35
C LEU A 91 -0.66 5.52 2.04
N ILE A 92 -0.58 4.23 2.38
CA ILE A 92 0.52 3.34 1.99
C ILE A 92 -0.02 2.33 0.99
N HIS A 93 0.64 2.23 -0.16
CA HIS A 93 0.28 1.26 -1.18
C HIS A 93 1.51 0.55 -1.73
N GLY A 94 1.32 -0.66 -2.26
CA GLY A 94 2.37 -1.42 -2.91
C GLY A 94 1.82 -2.39 -3.93
N GLY A 95 2.71 -3.21 -4.51
CA GLY A 95 2.35 -4.09 -5.61
C GLY A 95 2.08 -3.35 -6.92
N GLY A 96 1.95 -4.10 -7.99
CA GLY A 96 1.79 -3.52 -9.33
C GLY A 96 0.34 -3.26 -9.73
N TRP A 97 0.18 -2.70 -10.93
CA TRP A 97 -1.10 -2.44 -11.57
C TRP A 97 -1.86 -3.69 -12.01
N LYS A 98 -1.18 -4.84 -12.11
CA LYS A 98 -1.76 -6.14 -12.51
C LYS A 98 -2.54 -6.02 -13.83
N LYS A 99 -3.85 -6.33 -13.80
CA LYS A 99 -4.74 -6.24 -14.97
C LYS A 99 -5.01 -4.79 -15.44
N LEU A 100 -4.59 -3.78 -14.67
CA LEU A 100 -4.78 -2.36 -14.99
C LEU A 100 -3.53 -1.72 -15.65
N THR A 101 -2.52 -2.52 -16.01
CA THR A 101 -1.30 -2.02 -16.70
C THR A 101 -1.61 -1.27 -17.98
N ASN A 102 -2.67 -1.64 -18.70
CA ASN A 102 -3.10 -0.97 -19.93
C ASN A 102 -3.54 0.49 -19.72
N LEU A 103 -3.82 0.90 -18.49
CA LEU A 103 -4.22 2.29 -18.20
C LEU A 103 -3.03 3.26 -18.23
N SER A 104 -1.79 2.75 -18.25
CA SER A 104 -0.54 3.54 -18.30
C SER A 104 -0.53 4.73 -17.31
N ILE A 105 -1.03 4.50 -16.08
CA ILE A 105 -1.13 5.54 -15.07
C ILE A 105 0.22 5.70 -14.38
N SER A 106 0.82 6.89 -14.49
CA SER A 106 2.05 7.21 -13.78
C SER A 106 1.81 7.35 -12.27
N ASN A 107 2.86 7.18 -11.47
CA ASN A 107 2.80 7.38 -10.02
C ASN A 107 2.33 8.79 -9.65
N SER A 108 2.81 9.80 -10.37
CA SER A 108 2.40 11.19 -10.17
C SER A 108 0.91 11.41 -10.45
N LYS A 109 0.39 10.83 -11.54
CA LYS A 109 -1.05 10.90 -11.85
C LYS A 109 -1.90 10.18 -10.79
N PHE A 110 -1.46 9.01 -10.34
CA PHE A 110 -2.15 8.27 -9.27
C PHE A 110 -2.24 9.08 -7.97
N LYS A 111 -1.14 9.69 -7.53
CA LYS A 111 -1.10 10.58 -6.35
C LYS A 111 -2.00 11.81 -6.52
N SER A 112 -1.95 12.44 -7.70
CA SER A 112 -2.80 13.59 -8.03
C SER A 112 -4.30 13.26 -7.98
N GLU A 113 -4.72 12.12 -8.50
CA GLU A 113 -6.12 11.65 -8.45
C GLU A 113 -6.61 11.44 -7.01
N LEU A 114 -5.77 10.83 -6.15
CA LEU A 114 -6.10 10.63 -4.74
C LEU A 114 -6.21 11.96 -3.99
N ASN A 115 -5.31 12.89 -4.26
CA ASN A 115 -5.35 14.23 -3.68
C ASN A 115 -6.62 14.99 -4.13
N GLN A 116 -6.84 15.12 -5.43
CA GLN A 116 -7.96 15.90 -5.98
C GLN A 116 -9.33 15.32 -5.61
N ARG A 117 -9.46 14.00 -5.59
CA ARG A 117 -10.74 13.34 -5.32
C ARG A 117 -11.05 13.18 -3.84
N LEU A 118 -10.04 12.93 -3.02
CA LEU A 118 -10.23 12.49 -1.64
C LEU A 118 -9.45 13.32 -0.62
N ASP A 119 -8.72 14.35 -1.09
CA ASP A 119 -7.88 15.21 -0.25
C ASP A 119 -6.77 14.47 0.51
N ILE A 120 -6.33 13.31 -0.01
CA ILE A 120 -5.23 12.55 0.59
C ILE A 120 -3.92 13.20 0.14
N GLN A 121 -3.21 13.84 1.09
CA GLN A 121 -1.97 14.56 0.81
C GLN A 121 -0.75 13.66 0.81
N SER A 122 -0.68 12.69 1.72
CA SER A 122 0.47 11.80 1.89
C SER A 122 0.16 10.42 1.28
N VAL A 123 0.83 10.11 0.18
CA VAL A 123 0.70 8.84 -0.56
C VAL A 123 2.08 8.25 -0.75
N ILE A 124 2.35 7.15 -0.08
CA ILE A 124 3.65 6.50 -0.03
C ILE A 124 3.55 5.12 -0.70
N ASN A 125 4.38 4.91 -1.71
CA ASN A 125 4.56 3.59 -2.29
C ASN A 125 5.53 2.77 -1.44
N TYR A 126 5.28 1.45 -1.32
CA TYR A 126 6.26 0.55 -0.71
C TYR A 126 6.60 -0.60 -1.64
N TYR A 127 7.82 -1.07 -1.53
CA TYR A 127 8.30 -2.27 -2.19
C TYR A 127 8.76 -3.28 -1.15
N GLY A 128 8.39 -4.54 -1.35
CA GLY A 128 8.82 -5.65 -0.53
C GLY A 128 8.75 -6.94 -1.32
N VAL A 129 9.66 -7.85 -1.03
CA VAL A 129 9.71 -9.19 -1.62
C VAL A 129 9.27 -10.18 -0.56
N VAL A 130 8.30 -11.03 -0.91
CA VAL A 130 7.71 -12.00 0.06
C VAL A 130 8.75 -13.01 0.51
N GLU A 131 9.68 -13.34 -0.37
CA GLU A 131 10.75 -14.30 -0.15
C GLU A 131 11.84 -13.77 0.79
N GLN A 132 11.87 -12.46 1.01
CA GLN A 132 12.84 -11.83 1.91
C GLN A 132 12.10 -10.99 2.96
N THR A 133 11.83 -11.62 4.08
CA THR A 133 11.20 -10.98 5.24
C THR A 133 12.11 -9.91 5.82
N GLY A 134 11.51 -8.79 6.27
CA GLY A 134 12.24 -7.71 6.93
C GLY A 134 12.86 -6.65 6.03
N SER A 135 12.80 -6.81 4.70
CA SER A 135 13.24 -5.77 3.75
C SER A 135 12.04 -5.10 3.12
N ILE A 136 11.56 -4.02 3.74
CA ILE A 136 10.51 -3.16 3.21
C ILE A 136 11.12 -1.80 2.91
N PHE A 137 10.94 -1.35 1.65
CA PHE A 137 11.47 -0.10 1.15
C PHE A 137 10.31 0.86 0.93
N PHE A 138 10.38 2.03 1.55
CA PHE A 138 9.39 3.07 1.38
C PHE A 138 9.88 4.15 0.43
N GLU A 139 8.97 4.60 -0.44
CA GLU A 139 9.21 5.76 -1.28
C GLU A 139 9.38 7.01 -0.39
N ASN A 140 10.46 7.74 -0.61
CA ASN A 140 10.67 9.02 0.03
C ASN A 140 9.91 10.11 -0.77
N GLU A 141 9.03 10.84 -0.11
CA GLU A 141 8.16 11.84 -0.75
C GLU A 141 8.95 13.00 -1.39
N LYS A 142 10.16 13.29 -0.91
CA LYS A 142 10.99 14.39 -1.45
C LYS A 142 11.70 14.03 -2.74
N CYS A 143 12.23 12.82 -2.85
CA CYS A 143 13.02 12.40 -4.03
C CYS A 143 12.29 11.41 -4.94
N GLY A 144 11.19 10.78 -4.48
CA GLY A 144 10.42 9.80 -5.25
C GLY A 144 11.08 8.43 -5.39
N TYR A 145 12.23 8.18 -4.74
CA TYR A 145 12.92 6.90 -4.77
C TYR A 145 12.63 6.06 -3.52
N PHE A 146 12.77 4.74 -3.67
CA PHE A 146 12.71 3.83 -2.53
C PHE A 146 13.98 3.94 -1.69
N HIS A 147 13.82 3.97 -0.39
CA HIS A 147 14.90 3.99 0.58
C HIS A 147 14.94 2.72 1.39
N THR A 148 16.15 2.26 1.70
CA THR A 148 16.38 1.13 2.60
C THR A 148 16.06 1.51 4.04
N SER A 149 15.75 0.52 4.87
CA SER A 149 15.72 0.67 6.33
C SER A 149 17.13 0.62 6.92
N LEU A 150 17.27 0.93 8.21
CA LEU A 150 18.54 0.77 8.94
C LEU A 150 19.03 -0.69 9.03
N PHE A 151 18.14 -1.64 8.79
CA PHE A 151 18.41 -3.08 8.92
C PHE A 151 18.52 -3.79 7.57
N SER A 152 18.48 -3.05 6.48
CA SER A 152 18.53 -3.59 5.12
C SER A 152 19.34 -2.68 4.20
N ASP A 153 19.89 -3.28 3.14
CA ASP A 153 20.63 -2.58 2.11
C ASP A 153 20.34 -3.16 0.73
N VAL A 154 20.80 -2.47 -0.30
CA VAL A 154 20.64 -2.86 -1.69
C VAL A 154 22.01 -2.81 -2.38
N ILE A 155 22.38 -3.90 -3.03
CA ILE A 155 23.58 -3.98 -3.87
C ILE A 155 23.13 -4.15 -5.33
N ILE A 156 23.62 -3.29 -6.22
CA ILE A 156 23.37 -3.43 -7.66
C ILE A 156 24.50 -4.26 -8.26
N ARG A 157 24.13 -5.27 -9.06
CA ARG A 157 25.06 -6.19 -9.73
C ARG A 157 24.83 -6.24 -11.22
N ASN A 158 25.90 -6.47 -11.97
CA ASN A 158 25.77 -6.79 -13.40
C ASN A 158 25.34 -8.26 -13.62
N ARG A 159 25.28 -8.68 -14.87
CA ARG A 159 24.87 -10.05 -15.23
C ARG A 159 25.88 -11.12 -14.78
N GLU A 160 27.14 -10.75 -14.61
CA GLU A 160 28.21 -11.59 -14.09
C GLU A 160 28.26 -11.58 -12.54
N LEU A 161 27.28 -10.95 -11.90
CA LEU A 161 27.14 -10.81 -10.45
C LEU A 161 28.21 -9.94 -9.77
N ASN A 162 29.02 -9.22 -10.53
CA ASN A 162 29.93 -8.22 -9.96
C ASN A 162 29.15 -6.98 -9.49
N VAL A 163 29.66 -6.35 -8.43
CA VAL A 163 29.05 -5.13 -7.87
C VAL A 163 29.24 -3.97 -8.86
N GLU A 164 28.15 -3.31 -9.16
CA GLU A 164 28.13 -2.12 -10.00
C GLU A 164 28.30 -0.83 -9.20
N LYS A 165 28.73 0.22 -9.88
CA LYS A 165 28.83 1.57 -9.30
C LYS A 165 27.46 2.17 -9.05
N ASN A 166 27.37 3.03 -8.05
CA ASN A 166 26.14 3.80 -7.79
C ASN A 166 25.70 4.59 -9.03
N GLY A 167 24.40 4.55 -9.31
CA GLY A 167 23.80 5.20 -10.47
C GLY A 167 23.78 4.34 -11.75
N THR A 168 24.27 3.10 -11.70
CA THR A 168 24.19 2.13 -12.80
C THR A 168 22.94 1.25 -12.64
N GLU A 169 22.29 0.93 -13.74
CA GLU A 169 21.20 -0.05 -13.75
C GLU A 169 21.74 -1.48 -13.69
N GLY A 170 21.06 -2.35 -12.95
CA GLY A 170 21.48 -3.75 -12.83
C GLY A 170 20.52 -4.63 -12.06
N LEU A 171 20.98 -5.81 -11.69
CA LEU A 171 20.25 -6.76 -10.86
C LEU A 171 20.28 -6.29 -9.40
N VAL A 172 19.13 -6.30 -8.75
CA VAL A 172 19.00 -5.88 -7.35
C VAL A 172 19.24 -7.07 -6.46
N GLN A 173 20.28 -7.00 -5.63
CA GLN A 173 20.47 -7.89 -4.49
C GLN A 173 19.98 -7.17 -3.23
N LEU A 174 19.03 -7.77 -2.52
CA LEU A 174 18.58 -7.29 -1.22
C LEU A 174 19.41 -7.93 -0.12
N VAL A 175 19.78 -7.12 0.87
CA VAL A 175 20.55 -7.55 2.05
C VAL A 175 19.77 -7.14 3.29
N SER A 176 19.65 -8.04 4.26
CA SER A 176 19.00 -7.78 5.55
C SER A 176 19.85 -8.30 6.69
N LEU A 177 19.85 -7.56 7.81
CA LEU A 177 20.50 -7.97 9.05
C LEU A 177 19.59 -8.82 9.94
N LEU A 178 18.32 -9.02 9.54
CA LEU A 178 17.41 -9.84 10.32
C LEU A 178 17.76 -11.33 10.17
N PRO A 179 17.76 -12.09 11.29
CA PRO A 179 18.00 -13.53 11.23
C PRO A 179 16.96 -14.22 10.33
N THR A 180 17.41 -15.16 9.52
CA THR A 180 16.54 -15.96 8.62
C THR A 180 15.80 -15.18 7.51
N SER A 181 16.27 -13.99 7.22
CA SER A 181 15.75 -13.18 6.11
C SER A 181 16.47 -13.46 4.80
#